data_1e63cad808c6a73ec4273dc438309408
#
_entry.id   1e63cad808c6a73ec4273dc438309408
#
_cell.length_a   1.000
_cell.length_b   1.000
_cell.length_c   1.000
_cell.angle_alpha   90.00
_cell.angle_beta   90.00
_cell.angle_gamma   90.00
#
_symmetry.space_group_name_H-M   'P 1'
#
loop_
_entity.id
_entity.type
_entity.pdbx_description
1 polymer ?
#
loop_
_entity_poly.entity_id
_entity_poly.type
_entity_poly.pdbx_seq_one_letter_code
_entity_poly.pdbx_strand_id
1 'polypeptide(L)'
;MLTPMFLVVGVLVAGALVASMTKVQNSAARLGLALAALVSLVAFFSAASVRFIGADSVGIVVKNVGSKSLDGSSYIATDGEKGVQADVLSPGWHLWYWPFIYDVEVVPLVEVPEGKVGLIETKDGLPLDEGQVFAPEWDRETFQRMLDARYFLTEGEGRKGQQVSVLTPGKYRLNTKLYTVTMEDQTEVPKASVAVLKSNFGEPPSITVAGNEDNARTVRLASAPSRCLRVSIRSTRVRST
;
A
#
# COMPACT_ATOMS: atom_id res chain seq x y z
N MET A 1 -0.23 7.24 20.76
CA MET A 1 -0.46 7.13 22.22
C MET A 1 -1.13 8.34 22.88
N LEU A 2 -1.36 9.45 22.21
CA LEU A 2 -2.01 10.65 22.77
C LEU A 2 -3.54 10.54 22.91
N THR A 3 -4.19 9.73 22.09
CA THR A 3 -5.66 9.62 22.00
C THR A 3 -6.35 9.17 23.28
N PRO A 4 -5.90 8.12 24.00
CA PRO A 4 -6.54 7.71 25.24
C PRO A 4 -6.39 8.78 26.34
N MET A 5 -5.31 9.55 26.31
CA MET A 5 -5.07 10.63 27.26
C MET A 5 -6.12 11.76 27.11
N PHE A 6 -6.47 12.15 25.89
CA PHE A 6 -7.52 13.16 25.65
C PHE A 6 -8.89 12.71 26.17
N LEU A 7 -9.24 11.45 25.99
CA LEU A 7 -10.51 10.90 26.51
C LEU A 7 -10.55 10.91 28.04
N VAL A 8 -9.47 10.47 28.70
CA VAL A 8 -9.36 10.49 30.15
C VAL A 8 -9.45 11.91 30.71
N VAL A 9 -8.70 12.84 30.12
CA VAL A 9 -8.74 14.26 30.53
C VAL A 9 -10.13 14.85 30.33
N GLY A 10 -10.80 14.57 29.20
CA GLY A 10 -12.15 15.03 28.94
C GLY A 10 -13.17 14.55 29.97
N VAL A 11 -13.10 13.27 30.33
CA VAL A 11 -13.98 12.70 31.38
C VAL A 11 -13.70 13.31 32.75
N LEU A 12 -12.43 13.53 33.10
CA LEU A 12 -12.05 14.16 34.38
C LEU A 12 -12.54 15.60 34.46
N VAL A 13 -12.38 16.38 33.39
CA VAL A 13 -12.85 17.79 33.33
C VAL A 13 -14.38 17.85 33.42
N ALA A 14 -15.08 17.03 32.63
CA ALA A 14 -16.54 16.96 32.69
C ALA A 14 -17.03 16.52 34.09
N GLY A 15 -16.39 15.52 34.69
CA GLY A 15 -16.67 15.06 36.04
C GLY A 15 -16.47 16.13 37.10
N ALA A 16 -15.39 16.92 37.01
CA ALA A 16 -15.12 18.04 37.90
C ALA A 16 -16.19 19.15 37.78
N LEU A 17 -16.63 19.44 36.53
CA LEU A 17 -17.72 20.40 36.29
C LEU A 17 -19.05 19.92 36.90
N VAL A 18 -19.38 18.64 36.71
CA VAL A 18 -20.58 18.04 37.31
C VAL A 18 -20.51 18.02 38.82
N ALA A 19 -19.36 17.71 39.42
CA ALA A 19 -19.17 17.74 40.87
C ALA A 19 -19.30 19.18 41.44
N SER A 20 -18.90 20.21 40.71
CA SER A 20 -19.07 21.59 41.09
C SER A 20 -20.55 22.04 41.15
N MET A 21 -21.43 21.39 40.35
CA MET A 21 -22.88 21.69 40.35
C MET A 21 -23.54 21.43 41.70
N THR A 22 -23.02 20.47 42.49
CA THR A 22 -23.58 20.14 43.81
C THR A 22 -23.37 21.29 44.83
N LYS A 23 -22.38 22.16 44.62
CA LYS A 23 -22.03 23.27 45.49
C LYS A 23 -22.76 24.60 45.14
N VAL A 24 -23.39 24.63 43.94
CA VAL A 24 -24.07 25.86 43.45
C VAL A 24 -25.57 25.76 43.72
N GLN A 25 -26.16 26.76 44.39
CA GLN A 25 -27.59 26.76 44.67
C GLN A 25 -28.42 27.43 43.56
N ASN A 26 -27.82 28.25 42.72
CA ASN A 26 -28.52 28.96 41.66
C ASN A 26 -28.81 28.01 40.48
N SER A 27 -30.08 27.85 40.13
CA SER A 27 -30.52 26.93 39.03
C SER A 27 -29.97 27.32 37.65
N ALA A 28 -29.87 28.61 37.36
CA ALA A 28 -29.29 29.11 36.12
C ALA A 28 -27.78 28.77 36.02
N ALA A 29 -27.05 28.93 37.12
CA ALA A 29 -25.64 28.57 37.15
C ALA A 29 -25.41 27.05 37.06
N ARG A 30 -26.30 26.21 37.63
CA ARG A 30 -26.28 24.75 37.43
C ARG A 30 -26.48 24.36 35.97
N LEU A 31 -27.44 25.00 35.29
CA LEU A 31 -27.66 24.75 33.86
C LEU A 31 -26.44 25.15 33.05
N GLY A 32 -25.82 26.30 33.34
CA GLY A 32 -24.58 26.73 32.69
C GLY A 32 -23.44 25.74 32.84
N LEU A 33 -23.23 25.19 34.07
CA LEU A 33 -22.23 24.17 34.34
C LEU A 33 -22.53 22.86 33.62
N ALA A 34 -23.79 22.44 33.52
CA ALA A 34 -24.20 21.27 32.77
C ALA A 34 -23.89 21.40 31.28
N LEU A 35 -24.21 22.54 30.70
CA LEU A 35 -23.90 22.84 29.30
C LEU A 35 -22.39 22.89 29.07
N ALA A 36 -21.62 23.51 29.97
CA ALA A 36 -20.16 23.55 29.90
C ALA A 36 -19.55 22.14 29.98
N ALA A 37 -20.06 21.27 30.86
CA ALA A 37 -19.63 19.87 30.95
C ALA A 37 -19.93 19.08 29.66
N LEU A 38 -21.12 19.28 29.10
CA LEU A 38 -21.52 18.66 27.83
C LEU A 38 -20.64 19.11 26.67
N VAL A 39 -20.43 20.43 26.53
CA VAL A 39 -19.58 21.01 25.48
C VAL A 39 -18.13 20.51 25.62
N SER A 40 -17.60 20.50 26.87
CA SER A 40 -16.27 19.97 27.16
C SER A 40 -16.14 18.50 26.74
N LEU A 41 -17.11 17.66 27.10
CA LEU A 41 -17.11 16.24 26.74
C LEU A 41 -17.14 16.04 25.22
N VAL A 42 -18.00 16.77 24.49
CA VAL A 42 -18.08 16.71 23.03
C VAL A 42 -16.78 17.20 22.40
N ALA A 43 -16.19 18.28 22.89
CA ALA A 43 -14.93 18.83 22.36
C ALA A 43 -13.77 17.84 22.52
N PHE A 44 -13.58 17.27 23.71
CA PHE A 44 -12.52 16.27 23.94
C PHE A 44 -12.75 14.97 23.16
N PHE A 45 -14.01 14.55 23.06
CA PHE A 45 -14.36 13.38 22.25
C PHE A 45 -14.07 13.63 20.77
N SER A 46 -14.43 14.81 20.22
CA SER A 46 -14.10 15.19 18.84
C SER A 46 -12.60 15.29 18.61
N ALA A 47 -11.85 15.87 19.55
CA ALA A 47 -10.40 15.97 19.48
C ALA A 47 -9.73 14.57 19.43
N ALA A 48 -10.30 13.58 20.11
CA ALA A 48 -9.80 12.20 20.06
C ALA A 48 -9.97 11.52 18.71
N SER A 49 -10.85 12.02 17.84
CA SER A 49 -11.07 11.48 16.49
C SER A 49 -10.08 12.02 15.45
N VAL A 50 -9.28 13.03 15.82
CA VAL A 50 -8.33 13.68 14.91
C VAL A 50 -7.06 12.83 14.80
N ARG A 51 -6.62 12.60 13.55
CA ARG A 51 -5.34 11.94 13.24
C ARG A 51 -4.49 12.88 12.40
N PHE A 52 -3.21 12.93 12.71
CA PHE A 52 -2.21 13.65 11.91
C PHE A 52 -1.23 12.64 11.31
N ILE A 53 -1.06 12.71 9.99
CA ILE A 53 -0.12 11.88 9.23
C ILE A 53 1.02 12.78 8.76
N GLY A 54 2.26 12.40 9.08
CA GLY A 54 3.45 13.15 8.67
C GLY A 54 3.68 13.11 7.15
N ALA A 55 4.51 14.03 6.65
CA ALA A 55 4.77 14.19 5.21
C ALA A 55 5.40 12.96 4.56
N ASP A 56 6.28 12.26 5.29
CA ASP A 56 6.97 11.05 4.82
C ASP A 56 6.33 9.76 5.32
N SER A 57 5.01 9.82 5.60
CA SER A 57 4.27 8.69 6.16
C SER A 57 2.93 8.53 5.46
N VAL A 58 2.35 7.36 5.60
CA VAL A 58 1.01 7.01 5.16
C VAL A 58 0.26 6.38 6.32
N GLY A 59 -1.03 6.67 6.45
CA GLY A 59 -1.88 6.06 7.46
C GLY A 59 -2.64 4.88 6.88
N ILE A 60 -2.48 3.70 7.49
CA ILE A 60 -3.27 2.52 7.16
C ILE A 60 -4.42 2.44 8.16
N VAL A 61 -5.64 2.38 7.65
CA VAL A 61 -6.84 2.34 8.46
C VAL A 61 -7.28 0.91 8.68
N VAL A 62 -7.49 0.53 9.94
CA VAL A 62 -8.11 -0.73 10.33
C VAL A 62 -9.44 -0.42 10.99
N LYS A 63 -10.52 -0.95 10.43
CA LYS A 63 -11.87 -0.79 10.97
C LYS A 63 -12.21 -1.96 11.87
N ASN A 64 -12.36 -1.70 13.17
CA ASN A 64 -12.61 -2.74 14.17
C ASN A 64 -14.10 -3.03 14.37
N VAL A 65 -14.97 -2.04 14.13
CA VAL A 65 -16.41 -2.14 14.38
C VAL A 65 -17.20 -1.83 13.11
N GLY A 66 -18.16 -2.67 12.77
CA GLY A 66 -19.04 -2.51 11.61
C GLY A 66 -19.98 -3.70 11.47
N SER A 67 -21.00 -3.56 10.62
CA SER A 67 -21.98 -4.63 10.33
C SER A 67 -21.51 -5.58 9.24
N LYS A 68 -20.70 -5.07 8.28
CA LYS A 68 -20.17 -5.88 7.18
C LYS A 68 -18.88 -6.57 7.63
N SER A 69 -18.75 -7.87 7.34
CA SER A 69 -17.52 -8.65 7.52
C SER A 69 -16.90 -8.95 6.17
N LEU A 70 -15.57 -9.09 6.12
CA LEU A 70 -14.87 -9.55 4.91
C LEU A 70 -15.33 -10.96 4.55
N ASP A 71 -15.39 -11.24 3.26
CA ASP A 71 -15.51 -12.60 2.74
C ASP A 71 -14.25 -13.40 3.09
N GLY A 72 -14.39 -14.69 3.34
CA GLY A 72 -13.29 -15.53 3.84
C GLY A 72 -12.09 -15.65 2.90
N SER A 73 -12.20 -15.15 1.65
CA SER A 73 -11.13 -15.14 0.65
C SER A 73 -10.35 -13.81 0.59
N SER A 74 -10.94 -12.72 1.08
CA SER A 74 -10.35 -11.37 1.02
C SER A 74 -9.71 -10.97 2.33
N TYR A 75 -8.56 -10.33 2.25
CA TYR A 75 -7.80 -9.83 3.39
C TYR A 75 -7.96 -8.32 3.60
N ILE A 76 -8.25 -7.59 2.52
CA ILE A 76 -8.37 -6.14 2.48
C ILE A 76 -9.83 -5.75 2.20
N ALA A 77 -10.34 -4.82 2.99
CA ALA A 77 -11.69 -4.29 2.86
C ALA A 77 -11.75 -3.16 1.84
N THR A 78 -12.63 -3.28 0.84
CA THR A 78 -12.82 -2.28 -0.22
C THR A 78 -14.11 -1.49 -0.06
N ASP A 79 -15.13 -2.06 0.60
CA ASP A 79 -16.49 -1.48 0.71
C ASP A 79 -16.90 -1.22 2.17
N GLY A 80 -15.93 -0.87 3.01
CA GLY A 80 -16.15 -0.50 4.40
C GLY A 80 -16.47 -1.65 5.33
N GLU A 81 -16.09 -2.89 4.98
CA GLU A 81 -16.09 -4.05 5.86
C GLU A 81 -15.15 -3.84 7.05
N LYS A 82 -15.27 -4.71 8.06
CA LYS A 82 -14.29 -4.80 9.15
C LYS A 82 -12.96 -5.31 8.61
N GLY A 83 -11.86 -4.80 9.14
CA GLY A 83 -10.52 -5.21 8.76
C GLY A 83 -9.70 -4.04 8.19
N VAL A 84 -8.58 -4.38 7.57
CA VAL A 84 -7.68 -3.42 6.94
C VAL A 84 -8.38 -2.81 5.74
N GLN A 85 -8.49 -1.48 5.71
CA GLN A 85 -9.11 -0.78 4.58
C GLN A 85 -8.11 -0.66 3.43
N ALA A 86 -8.61 -0.77 2.19
CA ALA A 86 -7.79 -0.59 0.99
C ALA A 86 -7.24 0.85 0.91
N ASP A 87 -8.08 1.82 1.22
CA ASP A 87 -7.71 3.23 1.18
C ASP A 87 -6.68 3.56 2.25
N VAL A 88 -5.69 4.35 1.86
CA VAL A 88 -4.66 4.86 2.76
C VAL A 88 -4.84 6.35 2.99
N LEU A 89 -4.52 6.82 4.20
CA LEU A 89 -4.55 8.24 4.53
C LEU A 89 -3.28 8.92 4.04
N SER A 90 -3.47 9.96 3.24
CA SER A 90 -2.38 10.84 2.79
C SER A 90 -1.85 11.70 3.94
N PRO A 91 -0.67 12.33 3.80
CA PRO A 91 -0.18 13.31 4.77
C PRO A 91 -1.18 14.43 5.01
N GLY A 92 -1.33 14.82 6.28
CA GLY A 92 -2.23 15.89 6.70
C GLY A 92 -3.09 15.55 7.90
N TRP A 93 -4.09 16.41 8.14
CA TRP A 93 -5.06 16.24 9.21
C TRP A 93 -6.28 15.47 8.71
N HIS A 94 -6.63 14.41 9.43
CA HIS A 94 -7.80 13.59 9.17
C HIS A 94 -8.74 13.62 10.37
N LEU A 95 -10.01 13.91 10.12
CA LEU A 95 -11.07 13.98 11.11
C LEU A 95 -11.94 12.74 11.06
N TRP A 96 -12.70 12.48 12.12
CA TRP A 96 -13.71 11.42 12.21
C TRP A 96 -13.16 9.99 12.31
N TYR A 97 -11.87 9.82 12.62
CA TYR A 97 -11.28 8.51 12.90
C TYR A 97 -11.39 8.18 14.39
N TRP A 98 -12.59 7.80 14.82
CA TRP A 98 -12.90 7.46 16.20
C TRP A 98 -12.09 6.26 16.68
N PRO A 99 -11.36 6.34 17.81
CA PRO A 99 -10.42 5.31 18.25
C PRO A 99 -11.08 3.99 18.65
N PHE A 100 -12.40 3.97 18.85
CA PHE A 100 -13.14 2.74 19.11
C PHE A 100 -13.56 2.00 17.83
N ILE A 101 -13.70 2.74 16.73
CA ILE A 101 -14.14 2.20 15.44
C ILE A 101 -12.94 1.95 14.53
N TYR A 102 -11.98 2.87 14.54
CA TYR A 102 -10.83 2.85 13.65
C TYR A 102 -9.53 2.85 14.44
N ASP A 103 -8.63 1.98 14.04
CA ASP A 103 -7.21 2.07 14.37
C ASP A 103 -6.45 2.59 13.14
N VAL A 104 -5.56 3.56 13.35
CA VAL A 104 -4.77 4.16 12.27
C VAL A 104 -3.31 3.90 12.56
N GLU A 105 -2.73 3.01 11.77
CA GLU A 105 -1.31 2.68 11.82
C GLU A 105 -0.55 3.62 10.87
N VAL A 106 0.36 4.40 11.43
CA VAL A 106 1.20 5.31 10.63
C VAL A 106 2.49 4.57 10.26
N VAL A 107 2.70 4.39 8.96
CA VAL A 107 3.88 3.71 8.41
C VAL A 107 4.66 4.66 7.51
N PRO A 108 6.00 4.52 7.41
CA PRO A 108 6.79 5.33 6.50
C PRO A 108 6.44 5.00 5.03
N LEU A 109 6.70 5.95 4.13
CA LEU A 109 6.63 5.72 2.69
C LEU A 109 7.63 4.63 2.29
N VAL A 110 7.26 3.84 1.29
CA VAL A 110 8.19 2.89 0.68
C VAL A 110 9.14 3.67 -0.23
N GLU A 111 10.41 3.71 0.13
CA GLU A 111 11.45 4.40 -0.63
C GLU A 111 12.34 3.37 -1.33
N VAL A 112 12.39 3.44 -2.67
CA VAL A 112 13.29 2.64 -3.50
C VAL A 112 14.49 3.52 -3.81
N PRO A 113 15.70 3.22 -3.28
CA PRO A 113 16.89 4.02 -3.51
C PRO A 113 17.41 3.85 -4.95
N GLU A 114 18.24 4.79 -5.38
CA GLU A 114 18.95 4.68 -6.67
C GLU A 114 19.82 3.43 -6.72
N GLY A 115 19.89 2.78 -7.87
CA GLY A 115 20.61 1.52 -8.05
C GLY A 115 19.86 0.27 -7.58
N LYS A 116 18.63 0.43 -7.08
CA LYS A 116 17.74 -0.68 -6.68
C LYS A 116 16.43 -0.66 -7.43
N VAL A 117 15.76 -1.81 -7.42
CA VAL A 117 14.38 -1.99 -7.87
C VAL A 117 13.56 -2.61 -6.75
N GLY A 118 12.30 -2.21 -6.65
CA GLY A 118 11.36 -2.81 -5.70
C GLY A 118 10.56 -3.91 -6.39
N LEU A 119 10.70 -5.15 -5.94
CA LEU A 119 9.85 -6.26 -6.34
C LEU A 119 8.58 -6.22 -5.53
N ILE A 120 7.43 -6.25 -6.21
CA ILE A 120 6.11 -6.16 -5.57
C ILE A 120 5.53 -7.57 -5.40
N GLU A 121 5.08 -7.86 -4.19
CA GLU A 121 4.26 -9.03 -3.90
C GLU A 121 2.95 -8.56 -3.25
N THR A 122 1.81 -9.07 -3.74
CA THR A 122 0.49 -8.74 -3.20
C THR A 122 -0.08 -9.90 -2.40
N LYS A 123 -0.67 -9.57 -1.25
CA LYS A 123 -1.25 -10.57 -0.32
C LYS A 123 -2.70 -10.90 -0.64
N ASP A 124 -3.37 -10.02 -1.38
CA ASP A 124 -4.78 -10.14 -1.72
C ASP A 124 -4.99 -9.83 -3.20
N GLY A 125 -6.14 -10.22 -3.74
CA GLY A 125 -6.52 -10.07 -5.13
C GLY A 125 -7.05 -11.36 -5.72
N LEU A 126 -7.31 -11.36 -7.03
CA LEU A 126 -7.77 -12.53 -7.75
C LEU A 126 -6.68 -13.63 -7.73
N PRO A 127 -7.06 -14.91 -7.69
CA PRO A 127 -6.09 -15.98 -7.78
C PRO A 127 -5.35 -15.95 -9.13
N LEU A 128 -4.10 -16.44 -9.14
CA LEU A 128 -3.37 -16.67 -10.38
C LEU A 128 -4.05 -17.78 -11.19
N ASP A 129 -3.97 -17.68 -12.52
CA ASP A 129 -4.45 -18.74 -13.40
C ASP A 129 -3.57 -20.00 -13.26
N GLU A 130 -4.15 -21.16 -13.61
CA GLU A 130 -3.42 -22.43 -13.54
C GLU A 130 -2.12 -22.37 -14.35
N GLY A 131 -1.02 -22.73 -13.73
CA GLY A 131 0.32 -22.73 -14.35
C GLY A 131 1.06 -21.38 -14.33
N GLN A 132 0.45 -20.30 -13.85
CA GLN A 132 1.13 -19.03 -13.66
C GLN A 132 1.84 -18.98 -12.30
N VAL A 133 3.07 -18.49 -12.30
CA VAL A 133 3.88 -18.24 -11.09
C VAL A 133 3.88 -16.77 -10.70
N PHE A 134 3.67 -15.90 -11.69
CA PHE A 134 3.65 -14.45 -11.55
C PHE A 134 2.35 -13.88 -12.08
N ALA A 135 1.90 -12.79 -11.45
CA ALA A 135 0.80 -12.00 -11.96
C ALA A 135 1.21 -11.30 -13.28
N PRO A 136 0.26 -11.03 -14.17
CA PRO A 136 0.54 -10.36 -15.44
C PRO A 136 1.18 -8.97 -15.22
N GLU A 137 1.94 -8.50 -16.20
CA GLU A 137 2.52 -7.18 -16.19
C GLU A 137 1.43 -6.11 -16.27
N TRP A 138 1.59 -5.04 -15.49
CA TRP A 138 0.67 -3.91 -15.51
C TRP A 138 0.97 -2.99 -16.69
N ASP A 139 -0.07 -2.51 -17.34
CA ASP A 139 0.09 -1.53 -18.41
C ASP A 139 0.70 -0.23 -17.87
N ARG A 140 1.53 0.41 -18.69
CA ARG A 140 2.21 1.66 -18.30
C ARG A 140 1.25 2.78 -17.94
N GLU A 141 0.10 2.84 -18.62
CA GLU A 141 -0.93 3.86 -18.38
C GLU A 141 -1.64 3.66 -17.05
N THR A 142 -1.84 2.41 -16.66
CA THR A 142 -2.55 2.04 -15.41
C THR A 142 -1.60 1.81 -14.24
N PHE A 143 -0.28 1.76 -14.47
CA PHE A 143 0.72 1.42 -13.45
C PHE A 143 0.54 2.21 -12.14
N GLN A 144 0.39 3.54 -12.23
CA GLN A 144 0.22 4.39 -11.04
C GLN A 144 -1.09 4.09 -10.30
N ARG A 145 -2.15 3.73 -11.02
CA ARG A 145 -3.44 3.36 -10.45
C ARG A 145 -3.39 1.98 -9.79
N MET A 146 -2.60 1.06 -10.34
CA MET A 146 -2.38 -0.29 -9.76
C MET A 146 -1.62 -0.24 -8.43
N LEU A 147 -0.97 0.87 -8.09
CA LEU A 147 -0.37 1.10 -6.77
C LEU A 147 -1.39 1.54 -5.71
N ASP A 148 -2.59 1.95 -6.14
CA ASP A 148 -3.73 2.18 -5.26
C ASP A 148 -4.42 0.85 -4.95
N ALA A 149 -4.49 0.50 -3.67
CA ALA A 149 -5.00 -0.80 -3.25
C ALA A 149 -6.49 -0.99 -3.57
N ARG A 150 -7.30 0.08 -3.53
CA ARG A 150 -8.72 0.02 -3.91
C ARG A 150 -8.86 -0.29 -5.40
N TYR A 151 -8.18 0.49 -6.24
CA TYR A 151 -8.19 0.26 -7.68
C TYR A 151 -7.69 -1.14 -8.05
N PHE A 152 -6.57 -1.55 -7.44
CA PHE A 152 -5.99 -2.88 -7.66
C PHE A 152 -6.99 -4.01 -7.39
N LEU A 153 -7.73 -3.93 -6.27
CA LEU A 153 -8.65 -4.99 -5.83
C LEU A 153 -10.02 -4.95 -6.53
N THR A 154 -10.37 -3.82 -7.18
CA THR A 154 -11.68 -3.63 -7.82
C THR A 154 -11.56 -3.54 -9.34
N GLU A 155 -11.29 -2.34 -9.87
CA GLU A 155 -11.26 -2.08 -11.31
C GLU A 155 -10.02 -2.66 -12.01
N GLY A 156 -8.90 -2.75 -11.29
CA GLY A 156 -7.62 -3.22 -11.82
C GLY A 156 -7.53 -4.74 -11.96
N GLU A 157 -8.51 -5.49 -11.44
CA GLU A 157 -8.51 -6.97 -11.44
C GLU A 157 -7.16 -7.57 -11.01
N GLY A 158 -6.55 -6.95 -9.98
CA GLY A 158 -5.22 -7.30 -9.51
C GLY A 158 -5.16 -8.73 -8.98
N ARG A 159 -4.11 -9.46 -9.34
CA ARG A 159 -3.89 -10.84 -8.92
C ARG A 159 -2.94 -10.91 -7.74
N LYS A 160 -3.24 -11.77 -6.77
CA LYS A 160 -2.38 -12.01 -5.60
C LYS A 160 -1.09 -12.72 -6.01
N GLY A 161 -0.03 -12.48 -5.23
CA GLY A 161 1.27 -13.10 -5.42
C GLY A 161 2.30 -12.14 -6.00
N GLN A 162 3.39 -12.69 -6.51
CA GLN A 162 4.50 -11.90 -7.03
C GLN A 162 4.12 -11.25 -8.35
N GLN A 163 4.31 -9.93 -8.44
CA GLN A 163 4.02 -9.15 -9.63
C GLN A 163 5.23 -9.15 -10.58
N VAL A 164 4.97 -9.15 -11.89
CA VAL A 164 6.03 -8.94 -12.89
C VAL A 164 6.48 -7.50 -12.89
N SER A 165 5.54 -6.57 -12.64
CA SER A 165 5.82 -5.14 -12.57
C SER A 165 6.68 -4.80 -11.36
N VAL A 166 7.67 -3.91 -11.54
CA VAL A 166 8.63 -3.51 -10.52
C VAL A 166 8.58 -2.01 -10.27
N LEU A 167 8.92 -1.60 -9.05
CA LEU A 167 9.07 -0.20 -8.68
C LEU A 167 10.47 0.29 -9.08
N THR A 168 10.50 1.41 -9.78
CA THR A 168 11.72 2.16 -10.07
C THR A 168 12.15 2.99 -8.84
N PRO A 169 13.37 3.55 -8.81
CA PRO A 169 13.78 4.46 -7.75
C PRO A 169 12.79 5.59 -7.53
N GLY A 170 12.40 5.82 -6.26
CA GLY A 170 11.41 6.82 -5.90
C GLY A 170 10.70 6.54 -4.57
N LYS A 171 9.79 7.43 -4.19
CA LYS A 171 8.96 7.30 -2.98
C LYS A 171 7.52 6.94 -3.37
N TYR A 172 6.99 5.90 -2.72
CA TYR A 172 5.68 5.35 -3.04
C TYR A 172 4.79 5.30 -1.81
N ARG A 173 3.53 5.70 -1.99
CA ARG A 173 2.46 5.59 -0.99
C ARG A 173 1.71 4.30 -1.22
N LEU A 174 2.13 3.25 -0.55
CA LEU A 174 1.54 1.93 -0.70
C LEU A 174 0.84 1.49 0.59
N ASN A 175 -0.23 0.75 0.41
CA ASN A 175 -0.80 -0.01 1.53
C ASN A 175 0.10 -1.20 1.82
N THR A 176 0.96 -1.10 2.85
CA THR A 176 1.93 -2.14 3.20
C THR A 176 1.29 -3.42 3.76
N LYS A 177 -0.02 -3.40 4.02
CA LYS A 177 -0.76 -4.62 4.38
C LYS A 177 -1.13 -5.42 3.13
N LEU A 178 -1.34 -4.75 1.98
CA LEU A 178 -1.57 -5.38 0.68
C LEU A 178 -0.26 -5.67 -0.03
N TYR A 179 0.61 -4.66 -0.17
CA TYR A 179 1.86 -4.75 -0.92
C TYR A 179 3.05 -5.01 0.00
N THR A 180 3.79 -6.05 -0.30
CA THR A 180 5.13 -6.27 0.24
C THR A 180 6.13 -5.91 -0.84
N VAL A 181 7.11 -5.07 -0.50
CA VAL A 181 8.14 -4.63 -1.45
C VAL A 181 9.49 -5.13 -0.98
N THR A 182 10.14 -5.93 -1.82
CA THR A 182 11.51 -6.43 -1.59
C THR A 182 12.47 -5.67 -2.49
N MET A 183 13.54 -5.13 -1.90
CA MET A 183 14.55 -4.36 -2.64
C MET A 183 15.61 -5.29 -3.20
N GLU A 184 15.86 -5.18 -4.51
CA GLU A 184 16.92 -5.91 -5.20
C GLU A 184 17.86 -4.93 -5.92
N ASP A 185 19.13 -5.27 -6.00
CA ASP A 185 20.12 -4.42 -6.67
C ASP A 185 19.95 -4.49 -8.19
N GLN A 186 20.04 -3.34 -8.86
CA GLN A 186 20.07 -3.29 -10.31
C GLN A 186 21.38 -3.86 -10.82
N THR A 187 21.29 -4.67 -11.88
CA THR A 187 22.49 -5.18 -12.53
C THR A 187 22.94 -4.22 -13.62
N GLU A 188 24.10 -3.64 -13.41
CA GLU A 188 24.75 -2.80 -14.44
C GLU A 188 25.59 -3.64 -15.39
N VAL A 189 25.40 -3.42 -16.69
CA VAL A 189 26.25 -4.01 -17.73
C VAL A 189 27.34 -3.01 -18.10
N PRO A 190 28.62 -3.29 -17.78
CA PRO A 190 29.72 -2.39 -18.09
C PRO A 190 29.82 -2.10 -19.59
N LYS A 191 30.38 -0.96 -19.94
CA LYS A 191 30.66 -0.62 -21.37
C LYS A 191 31.55 -1.72 -21.99
N ALA A 192 31.31 -2.04 -23.24
CA ALA A 192 31.97 -3.11 -23.98
C ALA A 192 31.72 -4.54 -23.45
N SER A 193 30.67 -4.75 -22.66
CA SER A 193 30.20 -6.05 -22.20
C SER A 193 28.80 -6.35 -22.72
N VAL A 194 28.48 -7.64 -22.86
CA VAL A 194 27.15 -8.11 -23.28
C VAL A 194 26.55 -8.96 -22.14
N ALA A 195 25.33 -8.66 -21.77
CA ALA A 195 24.57 -9.46 -20.84
C ALA A 195 23.74 -10.51 -21.58
N VAL A 196 23.83 -11.76 -21.18
CA VAL A 196 22.99 -12.84 -21.68
C VAL A 196 21.87 -13.09 -20.68
N LEU A 197 20.62 -12.88 -21.11
CA LEU A 197 19.43 -13.10 -20.30
C LEU A 197 18.91 -14.52 -20.53
N LYS A 198 18.69 -15.26 -19.45
CA LYS A 198 17.99 -16.52 -19.46
C LYS A 198 16.66 -16.35 -18.75
N SER A 199 15.56 -16.57 -19.50
CA SER A 199 14.24 -16.65 -18.89
C SER A 199 14.07 -17.99 -18.20
N ASN A 200 13.60 -17.97 -16.95
CA ASN A 200 13.24 -19.18 -16.22
C ASN A 200 11.73 -19.47 -16.29
N PHE A 201 10.92 -18.52 -16.80
CA PHE A 201 9.45 -18.62 -16.90
C PHE A 201 8.95 -18.02 -18.21
N GLY A 202 7.70 -18.32 -18.54
CA GLY A 202 7.00 -17.80 -19.70
C GLY A 202 7.02 -18.76 -20.87
N GLU A 203 6.28 -18.38 -21.89
CA GLU A 203 6.28 -19.16 -23.13
C GLU A 203 7.66 -19.11 -23.79
N PRO A 204 8.15 -20.22 -24.34
CA PRO A 204 9.39 -20.21 -25.10
C PRO A 204 9.25 -19.21 -26.25
N PRO A 205 10.29 -18.44 -26.58
CA PRO A 205 10.23 -17.50 -27.68
C PRO A 205 9.92 -18.25 -28.97
N SER A 206 8.90 -17.83 -29.70
CA SER A 206 8.62 -18.35 -31.03
C SER A 206 9.76 -17.92 -31.95
N ILE A 207 10.68 -18.85 -32.24
CA ILE A 207 11.78 -18.61 -33.17
C ILE A 207 11.20 -18.81 -34.57
N THR A 208 10.79 -17.74 -35.23
CA THR A 208 10.53 -17.79 -36.67
C THR A 208 11.87 -17.68 -37.38
N VAL A 209 12.43 -18.82 -37.76
CA VAL A 209 13.58 -18.86 -38.64
C VAL A 209 13.09 -18.49 -40.04
N ALA A 210 13.26 -17.26 -40.45
CA ALA A 210 13.10 -16.89 -41.85
C ALA A 210 14.29 -17.48 -42.61
N GLY A 211 14.06 -18.62 -43.21
CA GLY A 211 15.04 -19.25 -44.11
C GLY A 211 15.10 -18.46 -45.41
N ASN A 212 16.22 -17.76 -45.64
CA ASN A 212 16.67 -17.38 -46.97
C ASN A 212 18.06 -17.97 -47.17
N GLU A 213 18.24 -18.66 -48.26
CA GLU A 213 19.37 -19.54 -48.58
C GLU A 213 20.69 -18.83 -48.85
N ASP A 214 20.84 -17.52 -48.63
CA ASP A 214 22.10 -16.81 -48.77
C ASP A 214 22.46 -16.01 -47.52
N ASN A 215 23.42 -16.59 -46.81
CA ASN A 215 24.37 -15.96 -45.88
C ASN A 215 23.93 -14.73 -45.07
N ALA A 216 23.16 -14.94 -44.03
CA ALA A 216 23.33 -14.29 -42.73
C ALA A 216 22.19 -14.74 -41.82
N ARG A 217 22.48 -15.53 -40.79
CA ARG A 217 21.54 -15.83 -39.70
C ARG A 217 21.26 -14.56 -38.93
N THR A 218 20.35 -13.75 -39.42
CA THR A 218 19.76 -12.66 -38.60
C THR A 218 18.65 -13.28 -37.79
N VAL A 219 18.96 -13.69 -36.57
CA VAL A 219 17.97 -14.02 -35.56
C VAL A 219 17.29 -12.70 -35.17
N ARG A 220 16.19 -12.35 -35.80
CA ARG A 220 15.29 -11.35 -35.30
C ARG A 220 14.54 -12.00 -34.12
N LEU A 221 14.97 -11.69 -32.91
CA LEU A 221 14.13 -11.86 -31.74
C LEU A 221 12.90 -10.99 -31.97
N ALA A 222 11.75 -11.59 -32.34
CA ALA A 222 10.47 -10.90 -32.25
C ALA A 222 10.35 -10.42 -30.80
N SER A 223 10.11 -9.13 -30.64
CA SER A 223 9.92 -8.50 -29.35
C SER A 223 8.81 -9.23 -28.60
N ALA A 224 9.21 -10.13 -27.70
CA ALA A 224 8.29 -10.57 -26.67
C ALA A 224 7.85 -9.32 -25.89
N PRO A 225 6.56 -9.19 -25.53
CA PRO A 225 6.14 -8.11 -24.68
C PRO A 225 7.04 -8.10 -23.45
N SER A 226 7.53 -6.94 -23.08
CA SER A 226 8.53 -6.68 -22.05
C SER A 226 8.11 -7.31 -20.73
N ARG A 227 8.47 -8.56 -20.53
CA ARG A 227 8.33 -9.25 -19.23
C ARG A 227 9.60 -9.01 -18.47
N CYS A 228 9.50 -8.28 -17.36
CA CYS A 228 10.57 -8.19 -16.37
C CYS A 228 10.85 -9.60 -15.85
N LEU A 229 11.95 -10.16 -16.32
CA LEU A 229 12.41 -11.46 -15.93
C LEU A 229 13.37 -11.29 -14.77
N ARG A 230 13.28 -12.17 -13.79
CA ARG A 230 14.33 -12.32 -12.80
C ARG A 230 15.61 -12.66 -13.55
N VAL A 231 16.46 -11.66 -13.73
CA VAL A 231 17.67 -11.77 -14.54
C VAL A 231 18.78 -12.36 -13.69
N SER A 232 19.15 -13.62 -13.98
CA SER A 232 20.43 -14.15 -13.49
C SER A 232 21.49 -13.83 -14.54
N ILE A 233 22.29 -12.79 -14.29
CA ILE A 233 23.35 -12.40 -15.20
C ILE A 233 24.61 -13.20 -14.89
N ARG A 234 25.04 -14.01 -15.84
CA ARG A 234 26.36 -14.63 -15.82
C ARG A 234 27.29 -13.79 -16.68
N SER A 235 28.20 -13.03 -16.09
CA SER A 235 29.21 -12.32 -16.84
C SER A 235 30.21 -13.33 -17.42
N THR A 236 30.22 -13.52 -18.72
CA THR A 236 31.26 -14.28 -19.39
C THR A 236 32.28 -13.27 -19.89
N ARG A 237 33.46 -13.23 -19.26
CA ARG A 237 34.58 -12.40 -19.72
C ARG A 237 35.10 -12.98 -21.04
N VAL A 238 34.86 -12.31 -22.15
CA VAL A 238 35.50 -12.67 -23.43
C VAL A 238 36.95 -12.28 -23.31
N ARG A 239 37.85 -13.26 -23.35
CA ARG A 239 39.30 -13.06 -23.44
C ARG A 239 39.60 -12.58 -24.87
N SER A 240 40.08 -11.36 -25.01
CA SER A 240 40.70 -10.89 -26.26
C SER A 240 42.07 -11.57 -26.38
N THR A 241 42.28 -12.32 -27.44
CA THR A 241 43.57 -12.72 -27.95
C THR A 241 44.09 -11.63 -28.87
#